data_0fbba80cfbf2802dd4323c1f18be3a60
#
_entry.id   0fbba80cfbf2802dd4323c1f18be3a60
#
_cell.length_a   1.000
_cell.length_b   1.000
_cell.length_c   1.000
_cell.angle_alpha   90.00
_cell.angle_beta   90.00
_cell.angle_gamma   90.00
#
_symmetry.space_group_name_H-M   'P 1'
#
loop_
_entity.id
_entity.type
_entity.pdbx_description
1 polymer ?
#
loop_
_entity_poly.entity_id
_entity_poly.type
_entity_poly.pdbx_seq_one_letter_code
_entity_poly.pdbx_strand_id
1 'polypeptide(L)'
;ARDLGQADEVAQPQSNFTKEGYMQAVEKAKDYIRAGDIFQVVPAQRWTQDFPLPPFALYRSLRRTNPSPFMFFFNFGGFQVIGASPEILVRVFGNEVTIRPIAGTRPRGKTQEEDLALEQDLLADKKELAEHLMLLDLGRNDVGLVAKIGTVRPTEEFIVERYSHVMHIVSNVVGELDPDQDALSAFFAGMPAGTVSGAPKVRAMEIIDEL
;
A
#
# COMPACT_ATOMS: atom_id res chain seq x y z
N ALA A 1 -33.35 -9.07 11.49
CA ALA A 1 -32.81 -7.78 11.10
C ALA A 1 -33.23 -6.79 12.20
N ARG A 2 -32.28 -6.27 13.01
CA ARG A 2 -32.55 -5.12 13.85
C ARG A 2 -32.71 -3.94 12.91
N ASP A 3 -33.85 -3.28 13.00
CA ASP A 3 -34.09 -1.98 12.39
C ASP A 3 -32.99 -1.03 12.91
N LEU A 4 -32.05 -0.68 12.06
CA LEU A 4 -31.08 0.36 12.35
C LEU A 4 -31.88 1.65 12.15
N GLY A 5 -32.49 2.17 13.21
CA GLY A 5 -33.21 3.42 13.23
C GLY A 5 -32.43 4.50 12.45
N GLN A 6 -33.16 5.53 11.99
CA GLN A 6 -32.62 6.69 11.27
C GLN A 6 -31.24 7.05 11.86
N ALA A 7 -30.24 7.10 10.98
CA ALA A 7 -28.90 7.49 11.41
C ALA A 7 -29.00 8.87 12.06
N ASP A 8 -28.87 8.91 13.39
CA ASP A 8 -28.58 10.14 14.09
C ASP A 8 -27.44 10.84 13.36
N GLU A 9 -27.45 12.17 13.30
CA GLU A 9 -26.41 12.94 12.62
C GLU A 9 -25.03 12.37 12.97
N VAL A 10 -24.41 11.73 11.99
CA VAL A 10 -23.09 11.13 12.19
C VAL A 10 -22.13 12.27 12.46
N ALA A 11 -21.53 12.30 13.66
CA ALA A 11 -20.57 13.32 14.04
C ALA A 11 -19.47 13.42 12.96
N GLN A 12 -19.07 14.64 12.61
CA GLN A 12 -18.05 14.85 11.59
C GLN A 12 -16.71 14.29 12.09
N PRO A 13 -15.98 13.54 11.24
CA PRO A 13 -14.64 13.07 11.58
C PRO A 13 -13.69 14.22 11.90
N GLN A 14 -12.87 14.05 12.91
CA GLN A 14 -11.83 15.03 13.30
C GLN A 14 -10.46 14.60 12.78
N SER A 15 -9.80 15.48 12.05
CA SER A 15 -8.42 15.27 11.60
C SER A 15 -7.41 15.73 12.66
N ASN A 16 -6.25 15.09 12.73
CA ASN A 16 -5.10 15.57 13.52
C ASN A 16 -4.36 16.73 12.83
N PHE A 17 -4.69 17.05 11.59
CA PHE A 17 -4.17 18.21 10.83
C PHE A 17 -5.28 19.22 10.54
N THR A 18 -4.93 20.48 10.50
CA THR A 18 -5.72 21.46 9.76
C THR A 18 -5.47 21.31 8.26
N LYS A 19 -6.40 21.76 7.43
CA LYS A 19 -6.22 21.75 5.96
C LYS A 19 -4.96 22.49 5.54
N GLU A 20 -4.75 23.66 6.10
CA GLU A 20 -3.61 24.55 5.82
C GLU A 20 -2.29 23.91 6.27
N GLY A 21 -2.27 23.29 7.45
CA GLY A 21 -1.09 22.57 7.98
C GLY A 21 -0.71 21.39 7.08
N TYR A 22 -1.70 20.60 6.64
CA TYR A 22 -1.44 19.49 5.73
C TYR A 22 -0.91 19.95 4.37
N MET A 23 -1.47 21.04 3.82
CA MET A 23 -0.99 21.63 2.57
C MET A 23 0.45 22.14 2.70
N GLN A 24 0.82 22.75 3.84
CA GLN A 24 2.20 23.18 4.10
C GLN A 24 3.16 21.99 4.19
N ALA A 25 2.78 20.90 4.86
CA ALA A 25 3.55 19.67 4.89
C ALA A 25 3.78 19.10 3.48
N VAL A 26 2.75 19.10 2.63
CA VAL A 26 2.88 18.67 1.22
C VAL A 26 3.85 19.55 0.43
N GLU A 27 3.79 20.89 0.58
CA GLU A 27 4.74 21.78 -0.13
C GLU A 27 6.18 21.54 0.36
N LYS A 28 6.40 21.37 1.66
CA LYS A 28 7.71 21.06 2.20
C LYS A 28 8.23 19.69 1.70
N ALA A 29 7.35 18.68 1.62
CA ALA A 29 7.69 17.40 1.02
C ALA A 29 8.14 17.53 -0.46
N LYS A 30 7.47 18.37 -1.23
CA LYS A 30 7.86 18.67 -2.63
C LYS A 30 9.23 19.36 -2.71
N ASP A 31 9.60 20.17 -1.72
CA ASP A 31 10.93 20.78 -1.68
C ASP A 31 12.02 19.74 -1.46
N TYR A 32 11.80 18.73 -0.62
CA TYR A 32 12.73 17.59 -0.47
C TYR A 32 12.90 16.80 -1.77
N ILE A 33 11.80 16.60 -2.53
CA ILE A 33 11.87 15.96 -3.86
C ILE A 33 12.70 16.81 -4.82
N ARG A 34 12.50 18.14 -4.85
CA ARG A 34 13.25 19.05 -5.73
C ARG A 34 14.74 19.11 -5.35
N ALA A 35 15.05 18.99 -4.07
CA ALA A 35 16.41 18.93 -3.56
C ALA A 35 17.13 17.60 -3.90
N GLY A 36 16.38 16.58 -4.30
CA GLY A 36 16.93 15.25 -4.61
C GLY A 36 17.13 14.34 -3.41
N ASP A 37 16.55 14.70 -2.25
CA ASP A 37 16.64 13.89 -1.03
C ASP A 37 15.85 12.59 -1.15
N ILE A 38 14.71 12.64 -1.84
CA ILE A 38 13.77 11.53 -2.02
C ILE A 38 13.15 11.57 -3.41
N PHE A 39 12.64 10.44 -3.87
CA PHE A 39 11.78 10.33 -5.05
C PHE A 39 10.31 10.45 -4.70
N GLN A 40 9.92 9.90 -3.54
CA GLN A 40 8.55 9.86 -3.05
C GLN A 40 8.53 9.92 -1.52
N VAL A 41 7.53 10.61 -0.99
CA VAL A 41 7.14 10.53 0.43
C VAL A 41 5.61 10.56 0.52
N VAL A 42 5.06 9.81 1.45
CA VAL A 42 3.61 9.66 1.63
C VAL A 42 3.20 10.27 2.98
N PRO A 43 2.98 11.60 3.05
CA PRO A 43 2.42 12.21 4.24
C PRO A 43 0.98 11.73 4.43
N ALA A 44 0.60 11.47 5.69
CA ALA A 44 -0.73 10.97 6.03
C ALA A 44 -1.36 11.79 7.15
N GLN A 45 -2.68 11.72 7.24
CA GLN A 45 -3.43 12.28 8.35
C GLN A 45 -4.31 11.21 8.98
N ARG A 46 -4.57 11.37 10.28
CA ARG A 46 -5.47 10.49 11.03
C ARG A 46 -6.81 11.16 11.24
N TRP A 47 -7.87 10.44 10.92
CA TRP A 47 -9.24 10.85 11.20
C TRP A 47 -9.79 10.06 12.38
N THR A 48 -10.44 10.75 13.30
CA THR A 48 -11.06 10.16 14.48
C THR A 48 -12.55 10.44 14.46
N GLN A 49 -13.34 9.42 14.72
CA GLN A 49 -14.81 9.50 14.76
C GLN A 49 -15.34 8.51 15.79
N ASP A 50 -16.38 8.91 16.52
CA ASP A 50 -17.08 8.01 17.44
C ASP A 50 -17.77 6.89 16.66
N PHE A 51 -17.63 5.68 17.16
CA PHE A 51 -18.22 4.49 16.56
C PHE A 51 -18.98 3.68 17.64
N PRO A 52 -20.30 3.89 17.79
CA PRO A 52 -21.09 3.30 18.87
C PRO A 52 -21.43 1.82 18.68
N LEU A 53 -21.16 1.27 17.48
CA LEU A 53 -21.44 -0.13 17.16
C LEU A 53 -20.27 -1.05 17.58
N PRO A 54 -20.54 -2.36 17.78
CA PRO A 54 -19.46 -3.31 18.00
C PRO A 54 -18.45 -3.28 16.85
N PRO A 55 -17.13 -3.29 17.11
CA PRO A 55 -16.09 -3.18 16.07
C PRO A 55 -16.24 -4.21 14.95
N PHE A 56 -16.73 -5.41 15.24
CA PHE A 56 -16.99 -6.44 14.23
C PHE A 56 -18.08 -6.05 13.22
N ALA A 57 -18.96 -5.11 13.57
CA ALA A 57 -19.96 -4.58 12.62
C ALA A 57 -19.28 -3.79 11.49
N LEU A 58 -18.20 -3.04 11.81
CA LEU A 58 -17.38 -2.35 10.81
C LEU A 58 -16.72 -3.36 9.84
N TYR A 59 -16.10 -4.43 10.38
CA TYR A 59 -15.53 -5.49 9.55
C TYR A 59 -16.56 -6.10 8.59
N ARG A 60 -17.77 -6.40 9.09
CA ARG A 60 -18.85 -6.96 8.27
C ARG A 60 -19.31 -6.01 7.17
N SER A 61 -19.36 -4.72 7.46
CA SER A 61 -19.70 -3.69 6.47
C SER A 61 -18.60 -3.61 5.41
N LEU A 62 -17.35 -3.48 5.84
CA LEU A 62 -16.18 -3.39 4.96
C LEU A 62 -16.09 -4.59 4.01
N ARG A 63 -16.34 -5.81 4.52
CA ARG A 63 -16.37 -7.03 3.70
C ARG A 63 -17.41 -7.00 2.59
N ARG A 64 -18.51 -6.26 2.78
CA ARG A 64 -19.59 -6.14 1.78
C ARG A 64 -19.35 -5.02 0.79
N THR A 65 -18.77 -3.92 1.25
CA THR A 65 -18.60 -2.70 0.43
C THR A 65 -17.28 -2.68 -0.33
N ASN A 66 -16.24 -3.27 0.26
CA ASN A 66 -14.89 -3.29 -0.33
C ASN A 66 -14.20 -4.63 -0.04
N PRO A 67 -14.66 -5.75 -0.63
CA PRO A 67 -14.01 -7.03 -0.48
C PRO A 67 -12.60 -6.99 -1.06
N SER A 68 -11.64 -7.51 -0.33
CA SER A 68 -10.22 -7.59 -0.72
C SER A 68 -9.66 -8.98 -0.45
N PRO A 69 -8.57 -9.40 -1.12
CA PRO A 69 -7.93 -10.69 -0.89
C PRO A 69 -7.46 -10.87 0.57
N PHE A 70 -7.04 -9.78 1.22
CA PHE A 70 -6.51 -9.80 2.58
C PHE A 70 -7.38 -8.96 3.50
N MET A 71 -8.40 -9.59 4.06
CA MET A 71 -9.28 -8.96 5.05
C MET A 71 -8.92 -9.46 6.45
N PHE A 72 -8.85 -8.55 7.40
CA PHE A 72 -8.48 -8.89 8.76
C PHE A 72 -9.30 -8.17 9.83
N PHE A 73 -9.44 -8.83 10.96
CA PHE A 73 -9.99 -8.32 12.20
C PHE A 73 -9.10 -8.81 13.34
N PHE A 74 -8.21 -7.96 13.83
CA PHE A 74 -7.36 -8.26 14.97
C PHE A 74 -7.96 -7.67 16.24
N ASN A 75 -8.12 -8.51 17.26
CA ASN A 75 -8.61 -8.10 18.57
C ASN A 75 -7.46 -8.20 19.59
N PHE A 76 -6.97 -7.05 20.03
CA PHE A 76 -5.90 -6.94 21.01
C PHE A 76 -6.41 -6.70 22.44
N GLY A 77 -7.70 -6.96 22.71
CA GLY A 77 -8.33 -6.75 24.02
C GLY A 77 -8.81 -5.32 24.23
N GLY A 78 -7.90 -4.36 24.36
CA GLY A 78 -8.24 -2.94 24.56
C GLY A 78 -8.60 -2.17 23.29
N PHE A 79 -8.21 -2.66 22.12
CA PHE A 79 -8.51 -2.08 20.82
C PHE A 79 -8.55 -3.14 19.72
N GLN A 80 -9.11 -2.78 18.55
CA GLN A 80 -9.19 -3.65 17.39
C GLN A 80 -8.58 -2.96 16.18
N VAL A 81 -7.93 -3.76 15.32
CA VAL A 81 -7.45 -3.31 14.00
C VAL A 81 -8.25 -4.04 12.92
N ILE A 82 -8.87 -3.28 12.03
CA ILE A 82 -9.77 -3.78 11.01
C ILE A 82 -9.33 -3.26 9.66
N GLY A 83 -9.22 -4.13 8.67
CA GLY A 83 -8.78 -3.70 7.35
C GLY A 83 -9.17 -4.64 6.24
N ALA A 84 -8.99 -4.11 5.02
CA ALA A 84 -9.12 -4.80 3.75
C ALA A 84 -7.98 -4.32 2.86
N SER A 85 -7.02 -5.19 2.54
CA SER A 85 -5.85 -4.86 1.73
C SER A 85 -5.86 -5.65 0.41
N PRO A 86 -5.58 -4.99 -0.71
CA PRO A 86 -5.37 -5.67 -1.99
C PRO A 86 -3.95 -6.26 -2.11
N GLU A 87 -3.00 -5.80 -1.30
CA GLU A 87 -1.57 -6.01 -1.43
C GLU A 87 -1.01 -6.71 -0.19
N ILE A 88 -0.05 -7.62 -0.40
CA ILE A 88 0.75 -8.18 0.69
C ILE A 88 1.89 -7.23 1.04
N LEU A 89 2.26 -7.15 2.32
CA LEU A 89 3.49 -6.49 2.74
C LEU A 89 4.71 -7.31 2.30
N VAL A 90 4.77 -8.55 2.77
CA VAL A 90 5.79 -9.54 2.44
C VAL A 90 5.20 -10.93 2.66
N ARG A 91 5.64 -11.90 1.89
CA ARG A 91 5.29 -13.31 2.08
C ARG A 91 6.55 -14.15 2.17
N VAL A 92 6.57 -15.06 3.15
CA VAL A 92 7.55 -16.16 3.23
C VAL A 92 6.82 -17.46 3.06
N PHE A 93 7.22 -18.24 2.06
CA PHE A 93 6.69 -19.58 1.85
C PHE A 93 7.84 -20.57 1.59
N GLY A 94 8.00 -21.55 2.46
CA GLY A 94 9.22 -22.36 2.48
C GLY A 94 10.44 -21.44 2.75
N ASN A 95 11.38 -21.44 1.83
CA ASN A 95 12.56 -20.58 1.89
C ASN A 95 12.49 -19.40 0.92
N GLU A 96 11.34 -19.13 0.32
CA GLU A 96 11.18 -18.02 -0.62
C GLU A 96 10.53 -16.81 0.05
N VAL A 97 11.20 -15.66 -0.03
CA VAL A 97 10.66 -14.35 0.33
C VAL A 97 10.11 -13.69 -0.92
N THR A 98 8.91 -13.15 -0.83
CA THR A 98 8.23 -12.49 -1.95
C THR A 98 7.73 -11.13 -1.54
N ILE A 99 8.00 -10.10 -2.35
CA ILE A 99 7.33 -8.79 -2.31
C ILE A 99 6.72 -8.55 -3.69
N ARG A 100 5.53 -7.97 -3.70
CA ARG A 100 4.75 -7.80 -4.93
C ARG A 100 4.27 -6.36 -5.06
N PRO A 101 5.12 -5.46 -5.59
CA PRO A 101 4.75 -4.06 -5.78
C PRO A 101 3.62 -3.92 -6.79
N ILE A 102 2.66 -3.07 -6.44
CA ILE A 102 1.49 -2.73 -7.26
C ILE A 102 1.47 -1.21 -7.40
N ALA A 103 1.50 -0.70 -8.63
CA ALA A 103 1.39 0.72 -8.92
C ALA A 103 0.77 0.95 -10.30
N GLY A 104 0.35 2.19 -10.54
CA GLY A 104 -0.36 2.50 -11.77
C GLY A 104 -1.80 1.98 -11.76
N THR A 105 -2.74 2.79 -12.18
CA THR A 105 -4.15 2.40 -12.12
C THR A 105 -4.91 2.95 -13.32
N ARG A 106 -5.73 2.08 -13.93
CA ARG A 106 -6.80 2.50 -14.86
C ARG A 106 -8.11 1.80 -14.47
N PRO A 107 -9.25 2.41 -14.72
CA PRO A 107 -10.54 1.74 -14.56
C PRO A 107 -10.66 0.60 -15.57
N ARG A 108 -11.60 -0.31 -15.32
CA ARG A 108 -11.97 -1.35 -16.29
C ARG A 108 -12.77 -0.75 -17.43
N GLY A 109 -12.51 -1.19 -18.63
CA GLY A 109 -13.32 -0.86 -19.82
C GLY A 109 -14.71 -1.49 -19.76
N LYS A 110 -15.67 -0.85 -20.42
CA LYS A 110 -17.05 -1.40 -20.57
C LYS A 110 -17.12 -2.48 -21.63
N THR A 111 -16.20 -2.45 -22.59
CA THR A 111 -16.02 -3.49 -23.63
C THR A 111 -14.60 -4.02 -23.56
N GLN A 112 -14.35 -5.13 -24.26
CA GLN A 112 -13.01 -5.71 -24.33
C GLN A 112 -12.04 -4.79 -25.06
N GLU A 113 -12.49 -4.10 -26.11
CA GLU A 113 -11.67 -3.14 -26.87
C GLU A 113 -11.28 -1.94 -26.01
N GLU A 114 -12.22 -1.41 -25.22
CA GLU A 114 -11.95 -0.31 -24.29
C GLU A 114 -10.98 -0.74 -23.18
N ASP A 115 -11.13 -1.96 -22.66
CA ASP A 115 -10.27 -2.52 -21.61
C ASP A 115 -8.81 -2.67 -22.13
N LEU A 116 -8.64 -3.16 -23.36
CA LEU A 116 -7.32 -3.25 -23.99
C LEU A 116 -6.72 -1.88 -24.30
N ALA A 117 -7.53 -0.90 -24.71
CA ALA A 117 -7.05 0.47 -24.94
C ALA A 117 -6.56 1.13 -23.63
N LEU A 118 -7.27 0.92 -22.52
CA LEU A 118 -6.88 1.40 -21.20
C LEU A 118 -5.60 0.72 -20.69
N GLU A 119 -5.40 -0.56 -20.98
CA GLU A 119 -4.13 -1.25 -20.67
C GLU A 119 -2.97 -0.65 -21.47
N GLN A 120 -3.15 -0.41 -22.77
CA GLN A 120 -2.11 0.21 -23.60
C GLN A 120 -1.78 1.63 -23.12
N ASP A 121 -2.81 2.42 -22.75
CA ASP A 121 -2.63 3.74 -22.17
C ASP A 121 -1.83 3.69 -20.86
N LEU A 122 -2.16 2.74 -19.99
CA LEU A 122 -1.43 2.53 -18.73
C LEU A 122 0.04 2.19 -18.96
N LEU A 123 0.33 1.26 -19.88
CA LEU A 123 1.71 0.84 -20.22
C LEU A 123 2.49 1.88 -21.05
N ALA A 124 1.81 2.88 -21.61
CA ALA A 124 2.45 4.00 -22.32
C ALA A 124 2.73 5.20 -21.39
N ASP A 125 2.13 5.22 -20.19
CA ASP A 125 2.26 6.32 -19.24
C ASP A 125 3.62 6.30 -18.55
N LYS A 126 4.50 7.20 -18.96
CA LYS A 126 5.89 7.29 -18.44
C LYS A 126 5.96 7.57 -16.96
N LYS A 127 4.97 8.29 -16.40
CA LYS A 127 4.92 8.58 -14.97
C LYS A 127 4.59 7.33 -14.19
N GLU A 128 3.55 6.60 -14.60
CA GLU A 128 3.15 5.34 -13.95
C GLU A 128 4.26 4.28 -14.04
N LEU A 129 4.95 4.17 -15.18
CA LEU A 129 6.09 3.28 -15.33
C LEU A 129 7.28 3.67 -14.44
N ALA A 130 7.59 4.96 -14.32
CA ALA A 130 8.67 5.43 -13.45
C ALA A 130 8.36 5.20 -11.97
N GLU A 131 7.13 5.42 -11.54
CA GLU A 131 6.67 5.11 -10.18
C GLU A 131 6.77 3.61 -9.90
N HIS A 132 6.29 2.79 -10.83
CA HIS A 132 6.35 1.34 -10.68
C HIS A 132 7.79 0.81 -10.62
N LEU A 133 8.70 1.34 -11.44
CA LEU A 133 10.14 1.00 -11.42
C LEU A 133 10.75 1.32 -10.05
N MET A 134 10.43 2.49 -9.49
CA MET A 134 10.89 2.89 -8.15
C MET A 134 10.41 1.89 -7.07
N LEU A 135 9.15 1.47 -7.12
CA LEU A 135 8.61 0.49 -6.17
C LEU A 135 9.17 -0.92 -6.39
N LEU A 136 9.45 -1.29 -7.64
CA LEU A 136 10.13 -2.54 -7.97
C LEU A 136 11.55 -2.56 -7.36
N ASP A 137 12.32 -1.49 -7.51
CA ASP A 137 13.66 -1.36 -6.91
C ASP A 137 13.60 -1.38 -5.39
N LEU A 138 12.61 -0.72 -4.79
CA LEU A 138 12.38 -0.77 -3.35
C LEU A 138 12.08 -2.19 -2.87
N GLY A 139 11.22 -2.91 -3.59
CA GLY A 139 10.92 -4.32 -3.30
C GLY A 139 12.16 -5.22 -3.42
N ARG A 140 13.02 -4.98 -4.41
CA ARG A 140 14.32 -5.68 -4.53
C ARG A 140 15.24 -5.40 -3.35
N ASN A 141 15.30 -4.14 -2.89
CA ASN A 141 16.06 -3.76 -1.71
C ASN A 141 15.52 -4.45 -0.45
N ASP A 142 14.21 -4.41 -0.22
CA ASP A 142 13.58 -5.00 0.96
C ASP A 142 13.79 -6.54 1.01
N VAL A 143 13.59 -7.25 -0.11
CA VAL A 143 13.90 -8.67 -0.21
C VAL A 143 15.40 -8.93 0.03
N GLY A 144 16.26 -8.04 -0.50
CA GLY A 144 17.71 -8.16 -0.38
C GLY A 144 18.26 -8.07 1.05
N LEU A 145 17.50 -7.44 1.97
CA LEU A 145 17.88 -7.36 3.39
C LEU A 145 17.87 -8.73 4.11
N VAL A 146 17.11 -9.69 3.60
CA VAL A 146 16.89 -10.98 4.25
C VAL A 146 17.13 -12.18 3.34
N ALA A 147 17.43 -11.95 2.08
CA ALA A 147 17.70 -13.01 1.12
C ALA A 147 19.19 -13.31 1.00
N LYS A 148 19.53 -14.53 0.64
CA LYS A 148 20.89 -14.92 0.25
C LYS A 148 21.40 -14.02 -0.87
N ILE A 149 22.64 -13.60 -0.78
CA ILE A 149 23.29 -12.76 -1.78
C ILE A 149 23.21 -13.43 -3.17
N GLY A 150 22.79 -12.65 -4.17
CA GLY A 150 22.69 -13.08 -5.56
C GLY A 150 21.41 -13.86 -5.91
N THR A 151 20.47 -14.05 -4.97
CA THR A 151 19.20 -14.77 -5.22
C THR A 151 18.03 -13.85 -5.51
N VAL A 152 18.14 -12.55 -5.23
CA VAL A 152 17.09 -11.58 -5.47
C VAL A 152 16.89 -11.36 -6.97
N ARG A 153 15.70 -11.61 -7.44
CA ARG A 153 15.34 -11.42 -8.85
C ARG A 153 13.85 -11.10 -9.01
N PRO A 154 13.49 -10.31 -10.01
CA PRO A 154 12.10 -10.25 -10.43
C PRO A 154 11.74 -11.55 -11.17
N THR A 155 10.52 -12.03 -10.99
CA THR A 155 9.95 -13.17 -11.72
C THR A 155 8.86 -12.73 -12.69
N GLU A 156 8.26 -11.59 -12.41
CA GLU A 156 7.30 -10.90 -13.26
C GLU A 156 7.58 -9.40 -13.19
N GLU A 157 7.59 -8.73 -14.34
CA GLU A 157 7.87 -7.30 -14.41
C GLU A 157 6.84 -6.60 -15.29
N PHE A 158 6.26 -5.51 -14.78
CA PHE A 158 5.34 -4.64 -15.50
C PHE A 158 4.15 -5.37 -16.15
N ILE A 159 3.65 -6.43 -15.52
CA ILE A 159 2.44 -7.10 -16.00
C ILE A 159 1.18 -6.32 -15.59
N VAL A 160 0.14 -6.36 -16.41
CA VAL A 160 -1.13 -5.75 -16.05
C VAL A 160 -2.07 -6.81 -15.46
N GLU A 161 -2.45 -6.61 -14.21
CA GLU A 161 -3.48 -7.41 -13.54
C GLU A 161 -4.81 -6.69 -13.54
N ARG A 162 -5.85 -7.46 -13.87
CA ARG A 162 -7.23 -6.98 -13.93
C ARG A 162 -8.00 -7.42 -12.69
N TYR A 163 -8.50 -6.42 -11.96
CA TYR A 163 -9.41 -6.62 -10.84
C TYR A 163 -10.86 -6.30 -11.26
N SER A 164 -11.79 -6.37 -10.34
CA SER A 164 -13.21 -6.16 -10.65
C SER A 164 -13.54 -4.77 -11.19
N HIS A 165 -12.85 -3.73 -10.70
CA HIS A 165 -13.16 -2.33 -11.03
C HIS A 165 -11.99 -1.56 -11.63
N VAL A 166 -10.78 -2.07 -11.46
CA VAL A 166 -9.54 -1.42 -11.89
C VAL A 166 -8.56 -2.45 -12.45
N MET A 167 -7.54 -1.97 -13.18
CA MET A 167 -6.34 -2.71 -13.53
C MET A 167 -5.11 -1.98 -12.98
N HIS A 168 -4.06 -2.73 -12.65
CA HIS A 168 -2.82 -2.22 -12.09
C HIS A 168 -1.62 -2.80 -12.82
N ILE A 169 -0.49 -2.06 -12.81
CA ILE A 169 0.82 -2.62 -13.14
C ILE A 169 1.33 -3.34 -11.90
N VAL A 170 1.78 -4.57 -12.08
CA VAL A 170 2.28 -5.45 -11.01
C VAL A 170 3.61 -6.02 -11.41
N SER A 171 4.51 -6.15 -10.45
CA SER A 171 5.74 -6.92 -10.56
C SER A 171 5.85 -7.88 -9.38
N ASN A 172 6.69 -8.89 -9.51
CA ASN A 172 6.92 -9.87 -8.45
C ASN A 172 8.42 -10.03 -8.22
N VAL A 173 8.88 -9.79 -7.00
CA VAL A 173 10.27 -9.94 -6.59
C VAL A 173 10.38 -11.08 -5.61
N VAL A 174 11.32 -11.98 -5.87
CA VAL A 174 11.60 -13.12 -4.98
C VAL A 174 13.06 -13.16 -4.59
N GLY A 175 13.34 -13.80 -3.46
CA GLY A 175 14.69 -14.15 -3.01
C GLY A 175 14.66 -15.41 -2.15
N GLU A 176 15.75 -16.14 -2.10
CA GLU A 176 15.89 -17.25 -1.17
C GLU A 176 16.22 -16.70 0.22
N LEU A 177 15.39 -17.01 1.23
CA LEU A 177 15.62 -16.58 2.61
C LEU A 177 16.99 -17.06 3.10
N ASP A 178 17.77 -16.14 3.67
CA ASP A 178 19.05 -16.50 4.27
C ASP A 178 18.81 -17.43 5.48
N PRO A 179 19.61 -18.49 5.67
CA PRO A 179 19.43 -19.43 6.79
C PRO A 179 19.48 -18.80 8.19
N ASP A 180 20.15 -17.64 8.32
CA ASP A 180 20.24 -16.89 9.57
C ASP A 180 19.07 -15.94 9.78
N GLN A 181 18.11 -15.90 8.85
CA GLN A 181 16.91 -15.06 8.88
C GLN A 181 15.65 -15.92 9.01
N ASP A 182 14.58 -15.30 9.50
CA ASP A 182 13.27 -15.92 9.67
C ASP A 182 12.12 -15.08 9.11
N ALA A 183 10.89 -15.53 9.28
CA ALA A 183 9.71 -14.84 8.82
C ALA A 183 9.50 -13.47 9.51
N LEU A 184 9.96 -13.31 10.76
CA LEU A 184 9.90 -12.01 11.45
C LEU A 184 10.93 -11.05 10.89
N SER A 185 12.14 -11.53 10.59
CA SER A 185 13.16 -10.74 9.88
C SER A 185 12.63 -10.22 8.54
N ALA A 186 11.96 -11.08 7.77
CA ALA A 186 11.34 -10.70 6.50
C ALA A 186 10.22 -9.68 6.69
N PHE A 187 9.39 -9.83 7.73
CA PHE A 187 8.36 -8.85 8.08
C PHE A 187 8.97 -7.48 8.37
N PHE A 188 10.03 -7.41 9.20
CA PHE A 188 10.67 -6.14 9.53
C PHE A 188 11.43 -5.53 8.34
N ALA A 189 11.98 -6.32 7.44
CA ALA A 189 12.60 -5.84 6.21
C ALA A 189 11.59 -5.14 5.26
N GLY A 190 10.38 -5.70 5.15
CA GLY A 190 9.30 -5.10 4.35
C GLY A 190 8.60 -3.92 5.01
N MET A 191 8.68 -3.77 6.35
CA MET A 191 7.95 -2.75 7.12
C MET A 191 8.79 -1.50 7.38
N PRO A 192 8.20 -0.27 7.23
CA PRO A 192 6.91 -0.01 6.59
C PRO A 192 6.94 -0.25 5.09
N ALA A 193 5.76 -0.56 4.50
CA ALA A 193 5.67 -0.71 3.05
C ALA A 193 6.06 0.58 2.33
N GLY A 194 6.82 0.46 1.24
CA GLY A 194 7.25 1.63 0.47
C GLY A 194 6.11 2.42 -0.14
N THR A 195 5.03 1.74 -0.52
CA THR A 195 3.80 2.35 -1.06
C THR A 195 3.09 3.28 -0.07
N VAL A 196 3.37 3.18 1.24
CA VAL A 196 2.78 4.03 2.29
C VAL A 196 3.82 4.83 3.08
N SER A 197 5.08 4.77 2.71
CA SER A 197 6.18 5.55 3.31
C SER A 197 6.90 6.42 2.30
N GLY A 198 7.61 5.83 1.37
CA GLY A 198 8.31 6.52 0.29
C GLY A 198 9.64 5.87 -0.07
N ALA A 199 10.40 6.53 -0.93
CA ALA A 199 11.67 6.04 -1.45
C ALA A 199 12.70 7.18 -1.58
N PRO A 200 13.95 7.01 -1.09
CA PRO A 200 14.46 5.91 -0.25
C PRO A 200 13.75 5.84 1.11
N LYS A 201 13.47 4.63 1.59
CA LYS A 201 12.57 4.38 2.74
C LYS A 201 12.99 5.12 4.02
N VAL A 202 14.26 5.01 4.41
CA VAL A 202 14.76 5.62 5.66
C VAL A 202 14.60 7.13 5.61
N ARG A 203 15.05 7.77 4.53
CA ARG A 203 14.94 9.22 4.38
C ARG A 203 13.49 9.70 4.32
N ALA A 204 12.64 8.96 3.63
CA ALA A 204 11.20 9.27 3.60
C ALA A 204 10.58 9.21 5.00
N MET A 205 10.94 8.23 5.82
CA MET A 205 10.46 8.13 7.20
C MET A 205 10.97 9.27 8.09
N GLU A 206 12.24 9.70 7.94
CA GLU A 206 12.77 10.89 8.62
C GLU A 206 11.95 12.13 8.27
N ILE A 207 11.65 12.34 6.98
CA ILE A 207 10.86 13.48 6.52
C ILE A 207 9.43 13.43 7.05
N ILE A 208 8.81 12.23 7.12
CA ILE A 208 7.48 12.06 7.72
C ILE A 208 7.48 12.47 9.20
N ASP A 209 8.54 12.16 9.93
CA ASP A 209 8.69 12.54 11.35
C ASP A 209 8.91 14.06 11.52
N GLU A 210 9.54 14.72 10.55
CA GLU A 210 9.76 16.17 10.54
C GLU A 210 8.49 16.98 10.20
N LEU A 211 7.52 16.40 9.48
CA LEU A 211 6.33 17.06 8.95
C LEU A 211 5.13 16.94 9.89
#